data_43666901a85f958d380d54b9fc4700ec
#
_entry.id   43666901a85f958d380d54b9fc4700ec
#
_cell.length_a   1.000
_cell.length_b   1.000
_cell.length_c   1.000
_cell.angle_alpha   90.00
_cell.angle_beta   90.00
_cell.angle_gamma   90.00
#
_symmetry.space_group_name_H-M   'P 1'
#
loop_
_entity.id
_entity.type
_entity.pdbx_description
1 polymer ?
#
loop_
_entity_poly.entity_id
_entity_poly.type
_entity_poly.pdbx_seq_one_letter_code
_entity_poly.pdbx_strand_id
1 'polypeptide(L)'
;MTAELPNYALVLGASGGLGSALVAQFLSDPSITRVFAISRAGESDSIAVSVAEANKLVWIKTEYDEPSMVEVTEQLKPHAGQFGRVCICHGLLHSDTIWPEKRLEDINAENLHEIFQSNTVVPTLWLKLLFNLLKGKQPCVVATLSARVGSIGDNRMGGWHSYRASKAALNMVLKNMAIEYGRRAKNVKLVAFHPGTTDTSLSKPFQASVPSDKLFTPTFVASQLAGIMNNADVDGQLSYLDWNGEMISW
;
A
#
# COMPACT_ATOMS: atom_id res chain seq x y z
N MET A 1 -24.55 -20.89 -16.33
CA MET A 1 -23.23 -20.61 -15.74
C MET A 1 -23.07 -19.10 -15.74
N THR A 2 -23.13 -18.45 -14.59
CA THR A 2 -22.77 -17.03 -14.48
C THR A 2 -21.26 -16.97 -14.73
N ALA A 3 -20.83 -16.26 -15.77
CA ALA A 3 -19.42 -16.03 -16.00
C ALA A 3 -18.84 -15.37 -14.73
N GLU A 4 -17.79 -15.96 -14.17
CA GLU A 4 -17.07 -15.32 -13.07
C GLU A 4 -16.58 -13.95 -13.53
N LEU A 5 -16.79 -12.93 -12.69
CA LEU A 5 -16.31 -11.59 -12.98
C LEU A 5 -14.77 -11.61 -13.03
N PRO A 6 -14.13 -10.90 -13.98
CA PRO A 6 -12.68 -10.76 -13.98
C PRO A 6 -12.19 -10.25 -12.63
N ASN A 7 -11.10 -10.85 -12.13
CA ASN A 7 -10.49 -10.47 -10.86
C ASN A 7 -9.16 -9.78 -11.13
N TYR A 8 -9.10 -8.47 -10.90
CA TYR A 8 -7.92 -7.66 -11.18
C TYR A 8 -7.20 -7.25 -9.89
N ALA A 9 -5.89 -7.10 -10.00
CA ALA A 9 -5.06 -6.49 -8.97
C ALA A 9 -4.58 -5.09 -9.41
N LEU A 10 -4.48 -4.18 -8.45
CA LEU A 10 -3.93 -2.83 -8.64
C LEU A 10 -2.84 -2.59 -7.61
N VAL A 11 -1.64 -2.23 -8.05
CA VAL A 11 -0.51 -1.92 -7.19
C VAL A 11 -0.05 -0.49 -7.45
N LEU A 12 -0.21 0.38 -6.47
CA LEU A 12 0.19 1.79 -6.49
C LEU A 12 1.53 1.94 -5.76
N GLY A 13 2.54 2.48 -6.42
CA GLY A 13 3.93 2.43 -5.97
C GLY A 13 4.64 1.13 -6.42
N ALA A 14 4.27 0.62 -7.59
CA ALA A 14 4.66 -0.68 -8.10
C ALA A 14 6.16 -0.85 -8.38
N SER A 15 6.92 0.23 -8.60
CA SER A 15 8.38 0.17 -8.81
C SER A 15 9.19 0.12 -7.51
N GLY A 16 8.56 0.30 -6.34
CA GLY A 16 9.23 0.16 -5.04
C GLY A 16 9.50 -1.30 -4.68
N GLY A 17 10.44 -1.56 -3.75
CA GLY A 17 10.86 -2.92 -3.40
C GLY A 17 9.70 -3.86 -3.03
N LEU A 18 8.77 -3.42 -2.16
CA LEU A 18 7.60 -4.24 -1.83
C LEU A 18 6.53 -4.18 -2.92
N GLY A 19 6.36 -3.03 -3.59
CA GLY A 19 5.41 -2.90 -4.71
C GLY A 19 5.71 -3.85 -5.86
N SER A 20 6.99 -3.97 -6.26
CA SER A 20 7.42 -4.90 -7.31
C SER A 20 7.21 -6.36 -6.92
N ALA A 21 7.48 -6.70 -5.66
CA ALA A 21 7.23 -8.05 -5.16
C ALA A 21 5.73 -8.40 -5.14
N LEU A 22 4.85 -7.43 -4.83
CA LEU A 22 3.40 -7.61 -4.90
C LEU A 22 2.91 -7.77 -6.34
N VAL A 23 3.45 -7.01 -7.30
CA VAL A 23 3.15 -7.22 -8.73
C VAL A 23 3.51 -8.64 -9.14
N ALA A 24 4.72 -9.11 -8.83
CA ALA A 24 5.15 -10.48 -9.13
C ALA A 24 4.25 -11.54 -8.46
N GLN A 25 3.88 -11.32 -7.19
CA GLN A 25 2.97 -12.20 -6.44
C GLN A 25 1.59 -12.31 -7.12
N PHE A 26 1.02 -11.19 -7.56
CA PHE A 26 -0.28 -11.20 -8.23
C PHE A 26 -0.23 -11.72 -9.67
N LEU A 27 0.88 -11.55 -10.36
CA LEU A 27 1.08 -12.16 -11.69
C LEU A 27 1.09 -13.69 -11.63
N SER A 28 1.68 -14.25 -10.59
CA SER A 28 1.74 -15.71 -10.37
C SER A 28 0.42 -16.30 -9.84
N ASP A 29 -0.51 -15.48 -9.36
CA ASP A 29 -1.82 -15.95 -8.87
C ASP A 29 -2.74 -16.28 -10.05
N PRO A 30 -3.18 -17.55 -10.21
CA PRO A 30 -4.07 -17.94 -11.31
C PRO A 30 -5.46 -17.32 -11.22
N SER A 31 -5.90 -16.90 -10.03
CA SER A 31 -7.18 -16.22 -9.82
C SER A 31 -7.18 -14.77 -10.30
N ILE A 32 -6.01 -14.15 -10.45
CA ILE A 32 -5.85 -12.78 -10.95
C ILE A 32 -5.68 -12.83 -12.46
N THR A 33 -6.56 -12.16 -13.18
CA THR A 33 -6.56 -12.16 -14.65
C THR A 33 -5.83 -10.95 -15.25
N ARG A 34 -5.62 -9.88 -14.48
CA ARG A 34 -4.86 -8.69 -14.88
C ARG A 34 -4.26 -7.98 -13.67
N VAL A 35 -3.06 -7.43 -13.82
CA VAL A 35 -2.36 -6.64 -12.82
C VAL A 35 -2.08 -5.25 -13.39
N PHE A 36 -2.59 -4.22 -12.74
CA PHE A 36 -2.29 -2.83 -13.06
C PHE A 36 -1.21 -2.33 -12.09
N ALA A 37 -0.07 -1.97 -12.65
CA ALA A 37 1.11 -1.50 -11.92
C ALA A 37 1.30 0.00 -12.14
N ILE A 38 1.14 0.80 -11.09
CA ILE A 38 1.19 2.26 -11.16
C ILE A 38 2.47 2.75 -10.51
N SER A 39 3.28 3.51 -11.24
CA SER A 39 4.53 4.07 -10.71
C SER A 39 4.94 5.36 -11.43
N ARG A 40 5.85 6.14 -10.81
CA ARG A 40 6.48 7.30 -11.44
C ARG A 40 7.45 6.92 -12.55
N ALA A 41 8.17 5.83 -12.37
CA ALA A 41 9.12 5.34 -13.36
C ALA A 41 8.44 4.76 -14.62
N GLY A 42 7.14 4.43 -14.53
CA GLY A 42 6.48 3.62 -15.55
C GLY A 42 6.91 2.16 -15.41
N GLU A 43 7.18 1.48 -16.53
CA GLU A 43 7.66 0.11 -16.56
C GLU A 43 9.00 -0.04 -15.83
N SER A 44 9.16 -1.15 -15.11
CA SER A 44 10.34 -1.43 -14.31
C SER A 44 10.93 -2.79 -14.67
N ASP A 45 12.20 -2.81 -15.04
CA ASP A 45 12.98 -4.02 -15.31
C ASP A 45 13.22 -4.89 -14.06
N SER A 46 12.84 -4.39 -12.88
CA SER A 46 13.02 -5.13 -11.62
C SER A 46 12.07 -6.32 -11.46
N ILE A 47 11.07 -6.44 -12.33
CA ILE A 47 10.09 -7.54 -12.31
C ILE A 47 10.39 -8.46 -13.48
N ALA A 48 10.96 -9.62 -13.17
CA ALA A 48 11.09 -10.68 -14.17
C ALA A 48 9.72 -11.28 -14.46
N VAL A 49 9.22 -11.09 -15.68
CA VAL A 49 7.93 -11.61 -16.14
C VAL A 49 8.13 -12.62 -17.25
N SER A 50 7.42 -13.75 -17.17
CA SER A 50 7.29 -14.67 -18.30
C SER A 50 6.44 -14.06 -19.41
N VAL A 51 6.51 -14.60 -20.64
CA VAL A 51 5.68 -14.14 -21.77
C VAL A 51 4.18 -14.23 -21.44
N ALA A 52 3.76 -15.24 -20.70
CA ALA A 52 2.36 -15.39 -20.28
C ALA A 52 1.94 -14.33 -19.26
N GLU A 53 2.79 -14.00 -18.32
CA GLU A 53 2.55 -12.97 -17.31
C GLU A 53 2.60 -11.56 -17.90
N ALA A 54 3.43 -11.31 -18.91
CA ALA A 54 3.48 -10.04 -19.60
C ALA A 54 2.12 -9.63 -20.20
N ASN A 55 1.33 -10.61 -20.66
CA ASN A 55 -0.03 -10.34 -21.15
C ASN A 55 -1.03 -9.94 -20.06
N LYS A 56 -0.73 -10.23 -18.79
CA LYS A 56 -1.54 -9.83 -17.64
C LYS A 56 -1.15 -8.46 -17.09
N LEU A 57 0.07 -7.98 -17.34
CA LEU A 57 0.63 -6.79 -16.72
C LEU A 57 0.36 -5.54 -17.56
N VAL A 58 -0.17 -4.51 -16.90
CA VAL A 58 -0.38 -3.18 -17.50
C VAL A 58 0.31 -2.14 -16.63
N TRP A 59 1.32 -1.47 -17.19
CA TRP A 59 1.98 -0.35 -16.55
C TRP A 59 1.29 0.97 -16.87
N ILE A 60 1.09 1.81 -15.85
CA ILE A 60 0.60 3.18 -16.02
C ILE A 60 1.51 4.12 -15.23
N LYS A 61 2.00 5.16 -15.90
CA LYS A 61 2.83 6.20 -15.28
C LYS A 61 1.98 7.29 -14.64
N THR A 62 2.43 7.81 -13.47
CA THR A 62 1.81 8.95 -12.79
C THR A 62 2.86 9.67 -11.93
N GLU A 63 2.74 10.99 -11.77
CA GLU A 63 3.64 11.78 -10.92
C GLU A 63 3.16 11.88 -9.46
N TYR A 64 2.01 11.28 -9.13
CA TYR A 64 1.36 11.31 -7.80
C TYR A 64 0.89 12.68 -7.35
N ASP A 65 0.73 13.63 -8.26
CA ASP A 65 -0.11 14.80 -8.06
C ASP A 65 -1.58 14.50 -8.38
N GLU A 66 -2.51 15.30 -7.85
CA GLU A 66 -3.93 15.01 -8.01
C GLU A 66 -4.38 14.97 -9.49
N PRO A 67 -3.93 15.86 -10.40
CA PRO A 67 -4.27 15.78 -11.82
C PRO A 67 -3.83 14.45 -12.47
N SER A 68 -2.57 14.03 -12.33
CA SER A 68 -2.09 12.78 -12.91
C SER A 68 -2.77 11.54 -12.31
N MET A 69 -3.12 11.58 -11.02
CA MET A 69 -3.88 10.50 -10.37
C MET A 69 -5.32 10.41 -10.92
N VAL A 70 -5.95 11.54 -11.22
CA VAL A 70 -7.26 11.58 -11.90
C VAL A 70 -7.16 10.94 -13.28
N GLU A 71 -6.15 11.27 -14.07
CA GLU A 71 -5.92 10.67 -15.40
C GLU A 71 -5.79 9.14 -15.33
N VAL A 72 -5.06 8.62 -14.33
CA VAL A 72 -4.96 7.17 -14.09
C VAL A 72 -6.34 6.57 -13.79
N THR A 73 -7.14 7.22 -12.94
CA THR A 73 -8.47 6.70 -12.59
C THR A 73 -9.41 6.72 -13.79
N GLU A 74 -9.31 7.71 -14.69
CA GLU A 74 -10.05 7.72 -15.96
C GLU A 74 -9.68 6.53 -16.86
N GLN A 75 -8.38 6.22 -16.98
CA GLN A 75 -7.90 5.04 -17.74
C GLN A 75 -8.43 3.73 -17.14
N LEU A 76 -8.60 3.66 -15.82
CA LEU A 76 -9.11 2.48 -15.12
C LEU A 76 -10.64 2.34 -15.13
N LYS A 77 -11.40 3.37 -15.52
CA LYS A 77 -12.87 3.35 -15.53
C LYS A 77 -13.51 2.16 -16.26
N PRO A 78 -12.99 1.69 -17.43
CA PRO A 78 -13.57 0.52 -18.10
C PRO A 78 -13.50 -0.77 -17.26
N HIS A 79 -12.71 -0.78 -16.20
CA HIS A 79 -12.45 -1.91 -15.31
C HIS A 79 -13.14 -1.76 -13.95
N ALA A 80 -14.03 -0.78 -13.78
CA ALA A 80 -14.75 -0.55 -12.53
C ALA A 80 -15.51 -1.79 -12.04
N GLY A 81 -15.43 -2.06 -10.74
CA GLY A 81 -16.07 -3.20 -10.08
C GLY A 81 -15.38 -4.55 -10.31
N GLN A 82 -14.20 -4.58 -10.97
CA GLN A 82 -13.46 -5.81 -11.28
C GLN A 82 -12.18 -5.98 -10.43
N PHE A 83 -11.87 -5.04 -9.56
CA PHE A 83 -10.71 -5.09 -8.68
C PHE A 83 -11.00 -5.90 -7.43
N GLY A 84 -10.32 -7.02 -7.25
CA GLY A 84 -10.40 -7.81 -6.02
C GLY A 84 -9.26 -7.53 -5.04
N ARG A 85 -8.11 -7.05 -5.53
CA ARG A 85 -6.91 -6.77 -4.74
C ARG A 85 -6.34 -5.40 -5.10
N VAL A 86 -6.15 -4.55 -4.09
CA VAL A 86 -5.53 -3.22 -4.27
C VAL A 86 -4.46 -3.03 -3.20
N CYS A 87 -3.25 -2.65 -3.61
CA CYS A 87 -2.15 -2.34 -2.69
C CYS A 87 -1.67 -0.91 -2.90
N ILE A 88 -1.69 -0.10 -1.84
CA ILE A 88 -1.15 1.26 -1.83
C ILE A 88 0.19 1.22 -1.11
N CYS A 89 1.29 1.26 -1.88
CA CYS A 89 2.65 0.99 -1.41
C CYS A 89 3.49 2.26 -1.21
N HIS A 90 2.85 3.43 -1.14
CA HIS A 90 3.57 4.69 -0.93
C HIS A 90 4.17 4.77 0.47
N GLY A 91 5.39 5.30 0.53
CA GLY A 91 6.05 5.58 1.80
C GLY A 91 7.40 6.22 1.59
N LEU A 92 7.68 7.27 2.38
CA LEU A 92 8.96 7.96 2.47
C LEU A 92 9.39 7.96 3.93
N LEU A 93 10.63 7.54 4.21
CA LEU A 93 11.26 7.60 5.53
C LEU A 93 12.51 8.47 5.48
N HIS A 94 13.23 8.41 4.37
CA HIS A 94 14.44 9.19 4.11
C HIS A 94 14.60 9.44 2.60
N SER A 95 15.36 10.47 2.28
CA SER A 95 15.85 10.78 0.94
C SER A 95 17.30 11.29 1.06
N ASP A 96 17.85 11.85 -0.01
CA ASP A 96 19.17 12.49 0.03
C ASP A 96 19.21 13.70 0.97
N THR A 97 18.06 14.34 1.20
CA THR A 97 17.92 15.57 2.02
C THR A 97 17.14 15.34 3.31
N ILE A 98 16.35 14.27 3.41
CA ILE A 98 15.50 13.99 4.57
C ILE A 98 16.03 12.77 5.33
N TRP A 99 16.20 12.93 6.64
CA TRP A 99 16.48 11.83 7.55
C TRP A 99 15.52 11.84 8.73
N PRO A 100 15.14 10.64 9.25
CA PRO A 100 14.28 10.56 10.42
C PRO A 100 14.90 11.25 11.63
N GLU A 101 14.12 12.09 12.28
CA GLU A 101 14.55 12.90 13.42
C GLU A 101 14.86 12.01 14.64
N LYS A 102 16.00 12.24 15.28
CA LYS A 102 16.38 11.55 16.52
C LYS A 102 16.08 12.39 17.76
N ARG A 103 16.10 13.71 17.62
CA ARG A 103 15.93 14.68 18.70
C ARG A 103 14.91 15.75 18.29
N LEU A 104 14.44 16.54 19.28
CA LEU A 104 13.49 17.63 19.03
C LEU A 104 14.08 18.70 18.09
N GLU A 105 15.39 18.97 18.22
CA GLU A 105 16.10 19.97 17.43
C GLU A 105 16.22 19.60 15.95
N ASP A 106 16.03 18.34 15.60
CA ASP A 106 16.08 17.87 14.20
C ASP A 106 14.75 18.13 13.46
N ILE A 107 13.68 18.49 14.18
CA ILE A 107 12.35 18.72 13.60
C ILE A 107 12.34 20.03 12.80
N ASN A 108 11.91 19.95 11.55
CA ASN A 108 11.66 21.11 10.70
C ASN A 108 10.39 20.95 9.86
N ALA A 109 9.80 22.09 9.47
CA ALA A 109 8.52 22.11 8.78
C ALA A 109 8.58 21.49 7.38
N GLU A 110 9.68 21.67 6.67
CA GLU A 110 9.86 21.18 5.29
C GLU A 110 9.81 19.65 5.25
N ASN A 111 10.61 18.99 6.10
CA ASN A 111 10.60 17.53 6.22
C ASN A 111 9.23 17.00 6.65
N LEU A 112 8.56 17.68 7.62
CA LEU A 112 7.20 17.32 8.03
C LEU A 112 6.26 17.33 6.83
N HIS A 113 6.24 18.41 6.04
CA HIS A 113 5.36 18.53 4.88
C HIS A 113 5.63 17.43 3.86
N GLU A 114 6.87 17.15 3.51
CA GLU A 114 7.22 16.16 2.49
C GLU A 114 6.88 14.73 2.95
N ILE A 115 7.18 14.39 4.20
CA ILE A 115 6.84 13.08 4.79
C ILE A 115 5.32 12.90 4.85
N PHE A 116 4.56 13.92 5.29
CA PHE A 116 3.09 13.84 5.31
C PHE A 116 2.51 13.77 3.90
N GLN A 117 3.05 14.53 2.95
CA GLN A 117 2.61 14.47 1.55
C GLN A 117 2.70 13.04 1.01
N SER A 118 3.86 12.39 1.17
CA SER A 118 4.08 11.04 0.67
C SER A 118 3.30 9.97 1.44
N ASN A 119 3.29 10.04 2.78
CA ASN A 119 2.82 8.94 3.62
C ASN A 119 1.34 9.02 3.96
N THR A 120 0.73 10.21 3.87
CA THR A 120 -0.65 10.45 4.30
C THR A 120 -1.49 11.00 3.15
N VAL A 121 -1.07 12.11 2.53
CA VAL A 121 -1.90 12.81 1.53
C VAL A 121 -2.06 11.96 0.27
N VAL A 122 -0.97 11.46 -0.32
CA VAL A 122 -1.03 10.65 -1.55
C VAL A 122 -1.88 9.39 -1.37
N PRO A 123 -1.70 8.55 -0.32
CA PRO A 123 -2.59 7.42 -0.08
C PRO A 123 -4.06 7.81 0.12
N THR A 124 -4.31 8.94 0.79
CA THR A 124 -5.66 9.47 0.99
C THR A 124 -6.33 9.84 -0.33
N LEU A 125 -5.62 10.53 -1.21
CA LEU A 125 -6.12 10.91 -2.53
C LEU A 125 -6.42 9.68 -3.38
N TRP A 126 -5.56 8.67 -3.37
CA TRP A 126 -5.83 7.41 -4.05
C TRP A 126 -7.12 6.76 -3.56
N LEU A 127 -7.32 6.62 -2.25
CA LEU A 127 -8.54 6.04 -1.70
C LEU A 127 -9.79 6.84 -2.09
N LYS A 128 -9.71 8.18 -2.12
CA LYS A 128 -10.79 9.05 -2.62
C LYS A 128 -11.10 8.75 -4.08
N LEU A 129 -10.08 8.74 -4.95
CA LEU A 129 -10.24 8.62 -6.40
C LEU A 129 -10.68 7.20 -6.82
N LEU A 130 -10.20 6.18 -6.13
CA LEU A 130 -10.53 4.78 -6.41
C LEU A 130 -11.94 4.39 -5.97
N PHE A 131 -12.62 5.19 -5.15
CA PHE A 131 -13.91 4.81 -4.54
C PHE A 131 -14.92 4.24 -5.55
N ASN A 132 -15.17 4.97 -6.65
CA ASN A 132 -16.14 4.55 -7.67
C ASN A 132 -15.64 3.38 -8.52
N LEU A 133 -14.32 3.18 -8.64
CA LEU A 133 -13.72 2.06 -9.34
C LEU A 133 -13.84 0.75 -8.55
N LEU A 134 -13.76 0.83 -7.22
CA LEU A 134 -13.76 -0.33 -6.34
C LEU A 134 -15.16 -0.76 -5.92
N LYS A 135 -16.11 0.18 -5.92
CA LYS A 135 -17.50 -0.10 -5.60
C LYS A 135 -18.10 -1.07 -6.62
N GLY A 136 -18.65 -2.19 -6.17
CA GLY A 136 -19.22 -3.20 -7.04
C GLY A 136 -19.88 -4.36 -6.29
N LYS A 137 -19.97 -5.50 -6.97
CA LYS A 137 -20.50 -6.76 -6.40
C LYS A 137 -19.39 -7.68 -5.90
N GLN A 138 -18.21 -7.58 -6.53
CA GLN A 138 -17.06 -8.42 -6.19
C GLN A 138 -16.41 -7.93 -4.90
N PRO A 139 -16.07 -8.82 -3.95
CA PRO A 139 -15.26 -8.47 -2.80
C PRO A 139 -13.92 -7.86 -3.21
N CYS A 140 -13.56 -6.75 -2.61
CA CYS A 140 -12.32 -6.04 -2.87
C CYS A 140 -11.60 -5.76 -1.56
N VAL A 141 -10.35 -6.17 -1.46
CA VAL A 141 -9.49 -5.86 -0.29
C VAL A 141 -8.45 -4.83 -0.71
N VAL A 142 -8.42 -3.71 0.00
CA VAL A 142 -7.46 -2.62 -0.18
C VAL A 142 -6.50 -2.62 0.99
N ALA A 143 -5.25 -2.97 0.76
CA ALA A 143 -4.18 -2.89 1.74
C ALA A 143 -3.35 -1.62 1.52
N THR A 144 -3.18 -0.80 2.55
CA THR A 144 -2.33 0.39 2.54
C THR A 144 -1.14 0.17 3.46
N LEU A 145 0.08 0.39 2.95
CA LEU A 145 1.29 0.22 3.76
C LEU A 145 1.36 1.28 4.86
N SER A 146 1.06 0.85 6.07
CA SER A 146 1.30 1.59 7.30
C SER A 146 2.59 1.12 7.98
N ALA A 147 2.76 1.41 9.26
CA ALA A 147 3.89 0.95 10.03
C ALA A 147 3.52 0.87 11.52
N ARG A 148 4.03 -0.13 12.25
CA ARG A 148 3.81 -0.26 13.71
C ARG A 148 4.20 1.01 14.47
N VAL A 149 5.20 1.75 13.99
CA VAL A 149 5.60 3.03 14.57
C VAL A 149 4.53 4.14 14.46
N GLY A 150 3.48 3.94 13.67
CA GLY A 150 2.27 4.79 13.62
C GLY A 150 1.26 4.49 14.74
N SER A 151 1.48 3.45 15.54
CA SER A 151 0.68 3.19 16.75
C SER A 151 1.07 4.17 17.84
N ILE A 152 0.10 4.92 18.38
CA ILE A 152 0.30 5.85 19.50
C ILE A 152 0.46 5.05 20.80
N GLY A 153 -0.38 4.03 20.97
CA GLY A 153 -0.39 3.19 22.17
C GLY A 153 0.87 2.32 22.32
N ASP A 154 1.49 1.91 21.21
CA ASP A 154 2.68 1.05 21.20
C ASP A 154 4.01 1.85 21.24
N ASN A 155 3.95 3.20 21.15
CA ASN A 155 5.15 4.04 21.11
C ASN A 155 5.80 4.16 22.50
N ARG A 156 6.98 3.55 22.67
CA ARG A 156 7.83 3.63 23.86
C ARG A 156 9.21 4.23 23.57
N MET A 157 9.58 4.33 22.29
CA MET A 157 10.94 4.73 21.91
C MET A 157 11.08 6.19 21.55
N GLY A 158 10.00 6.85 21.07
CA GLY A 158 10.08 8.21 20.52
C GLY A 158 10.94 8.28 19.25
N GLY A 159 11.41 9.49 18.91
CA GLY A 159 12.15 9.76 17.68
C GLY A 159 11.32 9.56 16.41
N TRP A 160 11.91 9.81 15.23
CA TRP A 160 11.26 9.69 13.93
C TRP A 160 9.93 10.44 13.88
N HIS A 161 9.92 11.67 14.39
CA HIS A 161 8.71 12.42 14.71
C HIS A 161 7.80 12.56 13.48
N SER A 162 8.34 13.01 12.35
CA SER A 162 7.57 13.17 11.11
C SER A 162 7.02 11.84 10.60
N TYR A 163 7.84 10.80 10.60
CA TYR A 163 7.43 9.49 10.08
C TYR A 163 6.34 8.85 10.94
N ARG A 164 6.53 8.81 12.28
CA ARG A 164 5.52 8.27 13.20
C ARG A 164 4.21 9.04 13.09
N ALA A 165 4.28 10.37 13.13
CA ALA A 165 3.10 11.22 13.03
C ALA A 165 2.36 11.02 11.70
N SER A 166 3.07 10.92 10.57
CA SER A 166 2.45 10.69 9.27
C SER A 166 1.75 9.32 9.19
N LYS A 167 2.34 8.26 9.78
CA LYS A 167 1.71 6.93 9.80
C LYS A 167 0.54 6.85 10.78
N ALA A 168 0.58 7.56 11.89
CA ALA A 168 -0.58 7.72 12.80
C ALA A 168 -1.72 8.48 12.10
N ALA A 169 -1.40 9.57 11.40
CA ALA A 169 -2.38 10.31 10.60
C ALA A 169 -2.98 9.44 9.49
N LEU A 170 -2.17 8.65 8.79
CA LEU A 170 -2.65 7.68 7.80
C LEU A 170 -3.63 6.68 8.43
N ASN A 171 -3.30 6.12 9.61
CA ASN A 171 -4.17 5.18 10.30
C ASN A 171 -5.53 5.82 10.64
N MET A 172 -5.55 7.08 11.09
CA MET A 172 -6.79 7.81 11.35
C MET A 172 -7.61 8.03 10.07
N VAL A 173 -6.95 8.44 8.97
CA VAL A 173 -7.61 8.61 7.67
C VAL A 173 -8.21 7.29 7.19
N LEU A 174 -7.46 6.19 7.27
CA LEU A 174 -7.94 4.86 6.90
C LEU A 174 -9.15 4.43 7.73
N LYS A 175 -9.16 4.76 9.04
CA LYS A 175 -10.31 4.48 9.91
C LYS A 175 -11.56 5.24 9.47
N ASN A 176 -11.43 6.53 9.18
CA ASN A 176 -12.54 7.35 8.69
C ASN A 176 -13.06 6.82 7.34
N MET A 177 -12.15 6.51 6.43
CA MET A 177 -12.50 5.97 5.12
C MET A 177 -13.16 4.59 5.21
N ALA A 178 -12.71 3.70 6.10
CA ALA A 178 -13.34 2.40 6.29
C ALA A 178 -14.81 2.54 6.72
N ILE A 179 -15.13 3.50 7.59
CA ILE A 179 -16.50 3.80 8.00
C ILE A 179 -17.34 4.26 6.80
N GLU A 180 -16.78 5.13 5.94
CA GLU A 180 -17.49 5.64 4.77
C GLU A 180 -17.64 4.56 3.68
N TYR A 181 -16.57 3.82 3.37
CA TYR A 181 -16.61 2.68 2.46
C TYR A 181 -17.61 1.63 2.92
N GLY A 182 -17.64 1.28 4.21
CA GLY A 182 -18.60 0.31 4.77
C GLY A 182 -20.06 0.73 4.60
N ARG A 183 -20.35 2.03 4.52
CA ARG A 183 -21.70 2.54 4.24
C ARG A 183 -22.05 2.58 2.76
N ARG A 184 -21.09 2.90 1.87
CA ARG A 184 -21.33 3.30 0.48
C ARG A 184 -20.77 2.33 -0.55
N ALA A 185 -19.80 1.49 -0.18
CA ALA A 185 -19.14 0.47 -1.01
C ALA A 185 -18.92 -0.80 -0.16
N LYS A 186 -20.03 -1.46 0.22
CA LYS A 186 -20.09 -2.59 1.17
C LYS A 186 -19.24 -3.80 0.75
N ASN A 187 -18.79 -3.86 -0.49
CA ASN A 187 -17.92 -4.90 -1.02
C ASN A 187 -16.42 -4.64 -0.75
N VAL A 188 -16.06 -3.50 -0.13
CA VAL A 188 -14.65 -3.11 0.04
C VAL A 188 -14.22 -3.23 1.49
N LYS A 189 -13.14 -3.96 1.73
CA LYS A 189 -12.40 -4.07 3.00
C LYS A 189 -11.15 -3.21 2.96
N LEU A 190 -10.90 -2.38 3.98
CA LEU A 190 -9.64 -1.67 4.14
C LEU A 190 -8.76 -2.35 5.19
N VAL A 191 -7.45 -2.42 4.89
CA VAL A 191 -6.41 -2.96 5.77
C VAL A 191 -5.26 -1.96 5.86
N ALA A 192 -4.91 -1.52 7.06
CA ALA A 192 -3.65 -0.87 7.36
C ALA A 192 -2.61 -1.97 7.65
N PHE A 193 -1.57 -2.07 6.83
CA PHE A 193 -0.63 -3.17 6.89
C PHE A 193 0.77 -2.73 7.30
N HIS A 194 1.32 -3.35 8.34
CA HIS A 194 2.72 -3.20 8.72
C HIS A 194 3.56 -4.37 8.20
N PRO A 195 4.49 -4.12 7.26
CA PRO A 195 5.25 -5.19 6.59
C PRO A 195 6.38 -5.79 7.44
N GLY A 196 6.59 -5.34 8.69
CA GLY A 196 7.84 -5.57 9.40
C GLY A 196 9.00 -4.81 8.78
N THR A 197 10.23 -5.10 9.21
CA THR A 197 11.42 -4.54 8.53
C THR A 197 11.70 -5.38 7.29
N THR A 198 11.37 -4.83 6.13
CA THR A 198 11.54 -5.50 4.82
C THR A 198 12.80 -4.98 4.14
N ASP A 199 13.64 -5.85 3.59
CA ASP A 199 14.88 -5.49 2.88
C ASP A 199 14.57 -4.74 1.58
N THR A 200 14.49 -3.44 1.68
CA THR A 200 14.21 -2.49 0.60
C THR A 200 15.08 -1.25 0.76
N SER A 201 15.14 -0.40 -0.25
CA SER A 201 15.84 0.89 -0.18
C SER A 201 15.39 1.74 1.02
N LEU A 202 14.09 1.71 1.35
CA LEU A 202 13.51 2.47 2.46
C LEU A 202 14.08 2.05 3.83
N SER A 203 14.34 0.78 4.05
CA SER A 203 14.86 0.27 5.34
C SER A 203 16.37 0.20 5.38
N LYS A 204 17.06 0.19 4.22
CA LYS A 204 18.49 -0.10 4.08
C LYS A 204 19.40 0.63 5.08
N PRO A 205 19.25 1.96 5.30
CA PRO A 205 20.10 2.67 6.26
C PRO A 205 19.89 2.30 7.72
N PHE A 206 18.81 1.58 8.05
CA PHE A 206 18.37 1.29 9.42
C PHE A 206 18.46 -0.20 9.78
N GLN A 207 19.01 -1.03 8.89
CA GLN A 207 19.05 -2.49 9.06
C GLN A 207 20.12 -2.98 10.02
N ALA A 208 21.16 -2.18 10.31
CA ALA A 208 22.31 -2.62 11.10
C ALA A 208 21.95 -3.15 12.51
N SER A 209 20.85 -2.69 13.10
CA SER A 209 20.36 -3.13 14.42
C SER A 209 19.23 -4.14 14.35
N VAL A 210 18.82 -4.55 13.15
CA VAL A 210 17.71 -5.49 12.97
C VAL A 210 18.23 -6.93 13.08
N PRO A 211 17.69 -7.76 13.98
CA PRO A 211 18.03 -9.18 14.00
C PRO A 211 17.76 -9.84 12.65
N SER A 212 18.62 -10.77 12.24
CA SER A 212 18.52 -11.41 10.92
C SER A 212 17.19 -12.14 10.68
N ASP A 213 16.60 -12.68 11.73
CA ASP A 213 15.27 -13.32 11.72
C ASP A 213 14.09 -12.33 11.66
N LYS A 214 14.37 -11.03 11.78
CA LYS A 214 13.38 -9.92 11.70
C LYS A 214 13.56 -9.05 10.47
N LEU A 215 14.51 -9.34 9.60
CA LEU A 215 14.70 -8.69 8.30
C LEU A 215 14.08 -9.58 7.21
N PHE A 216 12.93 -9.18 6.72
CA PHE A 216 12.16 -9.97 5.77
C PHE A 216 12.50 -9.63 4.32
N THR A 217 12.44 -10.63 3.43
CA THR A 217 12.53 -10.37 1.99
C THR A 217 11.21 -9.76 1.48
N PRO A 218 11.25 -8.90 0.44
CA PRO A 218 10.04 -8.37 -0.18
C PRO A 218 9.09 -9.47 -0.67
N THR A 219 9.61 -10.56 -1.21
CA THR A 219 8.82 -11.72 -1.67
C THR A 219 8.07 -12.40 -0.52
N PHE A 220 8.73 -12.61 0.62
CA PHE A 220 8.07 -13.16 1.80
C PHE A 220 6.91 -12.27 2.26
N VAL A 221 7.15 -10.95 2.38
CA VAL A 221 6.11 -10.01 2.83
C VAL A 221 4.96 -9.91 1.83
N ALA A 222 5.25 -9.94 0.52
CA ALA A 222 4.23 -9.94 -0.51
C ALA A 222 3.33 -11.19 -0.43
N SER A 223 3.92 -12.36 -0.19
CA SER A 223 3.16 -13.61 -0.01
C SER A 223 2.30 -13.57 1.26
N GLN A 224 2.83 -13.06 2.38
CA GLN A 224 2.07 -12.88 3.62
C GLN A 224 0.87 -11.96 3.42
N LEU A 225 1.09 -10.79 2.79
CA LEU A 225 0.01 -9.85 2.52
C LEU A 225 -1.05 -10.46 1.58
N ALA A 226 -0.65 -11.17 0.52
CA ALA A 226 -1.59 -11.86 -0.36
C ALA A 226 -2.45 -12.87 0.41
N GLY A 227 -1.83 -13.65 1.31
CA GLY A 227 -2.54 -14.57 2.20
C GLY A 227 -3.53 -13.87 3.12
N ILE A 228 -3.13 -12.75 3.74
CA ILE A 228 -4.02 -11.92 4.57
C ILE A 228 -5.19 -11.40 3.74
N MET A 229 -4.93 -10.86 2.54
CA MET A 229 -5.98 -10.34 1.66
C MET A 229 -6.95 -11.42 1.18
N ASN A 230 -6.49 -12.65 0.98
CA ASN A 230 -7.33 -13.78 0.57
C ASN A 230 -8.30 -14.22 1.68
N ASN A 231 -7.90 -14.05 2.93
CA ASN A 231 -8.68 -14.48 4.10
C ASN A 231 -9.39 -13.31 4.82
N ALA A 232 -9.32 -12.09 4.29
CA ALA A 232 -9.91 -10.92 4.93
C ALA A 232 -11.43 -10.88 4.74
N ASP A 233 -12.18 -10.82 5.84
CA ASP A 233 -13.61 -10.61 5.83
C ASP A 233 -13.96 -9.16 5.43
N VAL A 234 -14.95 -9.02 4.54
CA VAL A 234 -15.48 -7.71 4.15
C VAL A 234 -16.54 -7.29 5.17
N ASP A 235 -16.10 -6.78 6.30
CA ASP A 235 -16.90 -6.47 7.50
C ASP A 235 -17.22 -4.97 7.67
N GLY A 236 -16.75 -4.11 6.74
CA GLY A 236 -16.89 -2.66 6.82
C GLY A 236 -16.06 -1.99 7.91
N GLN A 237 -15.11 -2.73 8.52
CA GLN A 237 -14.19 -2.23 9.54
C GLN A 237 -12.78 -2.07 8.96
N LEU A 238 -11.96 -1.23 9.58
CA LEU A 238 -10.52 -1.20 9.32
C LEU A 238 -9.83 -2.27 10.17
N SER A 239 -9.00 -3.08 9.55
CA SER A 239 -8.04 -3.95 10.26
C SER A 239 -6.65 -3.31 10.23
N TYR A 240 -5.96 -3.25 11.37
CA TYR A 240 -4.57 -2.82 11.46
C TYR A 240 -3.72 -4.03 11.83
N LEU A 241 -3.00 -4.58 10.84
CA LEU A 241 -2.34 -5.88 10.92
C LEU A 241 -0.85 -5.76 10.63
N ASP A 242 -0.08 -6.64 11.25
CA ASP A 242 1.31 -6.84 10.88
C ASP A 242 1.47 -7.93 9.80
N TRP A 243 2.72 -8.17 9.40
CA TRP A 243 3.09 -9.16 8.40
C TRP A 243 2.63 -10.59 8.71
N ASN A 244 2.41 -10.93 9.97
CA ASN A 244 1.90 -12.24 10.41
C ASN A 244 0.36 -12.28 10.53
N GLY A 245 -0.32 -11.18 10.21
CA GLY A 245 -1.77 -11.04 10.35
C GLY A 245 -2.23 -10.76 11.78
N GLU A 246 -1.32 -10.44 12.69
CA GLU A 246 -1.65 -10.08 14.07
C GLU A 246 -2.11 -8.63 14.18
N MET A 247 -3.09 -8.38 15.04
CA MET A 247 -3.60 -7.02 15.26
C MET A 247 -2.58 -6.15 15.98
N ILE A 248 -2.42 -4.93 15.49
CA ILE A 248 -1.59 -3.89 16.12
C ILE A 248 -2.51 -2.94 16.88
N SER A 249 -2.11 -2.54 18.10
CA SER A 249 -2.79 -1.48 18.86
C SER A 249 -2.73 -0.15 18.12
N TRP A 250 -3.76 0.68 18.31
CA TRP A 250 -3.83 2.04 17.72
C TRP A 250 -2.92 3.05 18.42
#